data_185a7032cb7dbde027402eb8385a6d19
#
_entry.id   185a7032cb7dbde027402eb8385a6d19
#
_cell.length_a   1.000
_cell.length_b   1.000
_cell.length_c   1.000
_cell.angle_alpha   90.00
_cell.angle_beta   90.00
_cell.angle_gamma   90.00
#
_symmetry.space_group_name_H-M   'P 1'
#
loop_
_entity.id
_entity.type
_entity.pdbx_description
1 polymer ?
#
loop_
_entity_poly.entity_id
_entity_poly.type
_entity_poly.pdbx_seq_one_letter_code
_entity_poly.pdbx_strand_id
1 'polypeptide(L)'
;MSELTLGQAAKLAEEYAARGLAKELASLRAAWDDEVEAAARHADYRVRSQAYRALAQFRYRQKLELLRRGLDDESPGVRGSALIALEALSRDHPGDVNKFRSLLHEMAARDANVAVRRLAIVCLKNGTPLPDTIRLLEGIAGNDEDDAEVRRTARSVATLLVKRSRAK
;
A
#
# COMPACT_ATOMS: atom_id res chain seq x y z
N MET A 1 -25.90 -23.31 5.10
CA MET A 1 -24.50 -22.87 5.09
C MET A 1 -24.48 -21.36 4.89
N SER A 2 -23.92 -20.62 5.81
CA SER A 2 -23.73 -19.19 5.60
C SER A 2 -22.63 -18.98 4.55
N GLU A 3 -22.93 -18.24 3.51
CA GLU A 3 -21.91 -17.83 2.55
C GLU A 3 -20.87 -16.98 3.27
N LEU A 4 -19.59 -17.19 2.94
CA LEU A 4 -18.50 -16.39 3.48
C LEU A 4 -18.69 -14.92 3.06
N THR A 5 -18.40 -14.01 3.97
CA THR A 5 -18.24 -12.59 3.62
C THR A 5 -16.85 -12.35 3.03
N LEU A 6 -16.67 -11.23 2.32
CA LEU A 6 -15.35 -10.83 1.81
C LEU A 6 -14.29 -10.80 2.92
N GLY A 7 -14.64 -10.29 4.11
CA GLY A 7 -13.73 -10.25 5.25
C GLY A 7 -13.32 -11.64 5.76
N GLN A 8 -14.25 -12.57 5.76
CA GLN A 8 -13.98 -13.96 6.15
C GLN A 8 -13.10 -14.67 5.09
N ALA A 9 -13.40 -14.46 3.82
CA ALA A 9 -12.59 -15.00 2.73
C ALA A 9 -11.16 -14.43 2.74
N ALA A 10 -11.02 -13.14 3.02
CA ALA A 10 -9.70 -12.49 3.13
C ALA A 10 -8.88 -13.06 4.31
N LYS A 11 -9.51 -13.33 5.45
CA LYS A 11 -8.89 -14.02 6.59
C LYS A 11 -8.41 -15.41 6.23
N LEU A 12 -9.25 -16.17 5.53
CA LEU A 12 -8.90 -17.52 5.06
C LEU A 12 -7.72 -17.47 4.07
N ALA A 13 -7.69 -16.47 3.20
CA ALA A 13 -6.57 -16.26 2.28
C ALA A 13 -5.27 -16.02 3.04
N GLU A 14 -5.31 -15.24 4.11
CA GLU A 14 -4.16 -14.97 4.98
C GLU A 14 -3.65 -16.26 5.66
N GLU A 15 -4.55 -17.09 6.15
CA GLU A 15 -4.23 -18.40 6.72
C GLU A 15 -3.58 -19.33 5.68
N TYR A 16 -4.12 -19.39 4.47
CA TYR A 16 -3.53 -20.18 3.38
C TYR A 16 -2.13 -19.69 3.02
N ALA A 17 -1.94 -18.37 2.93
CA ALA A 17 -0.63 -17.79 2.66
C ALA A 17 0.39 -18.13 3.77
N ALA A 18 -0.01 -18.02 5.04
CA ALA A 18 0.85 -18.34 6.19
C ALA A 18 1.25 -19.81 6.24
N ARG A 19 0.39 -20.71 5.77
CA ARG A 19 0.64 -22.16 5.72
C ARG A 19 1.30 -22.64 4.43
N GLY A 20 1.57 -21.74 3.50
CA GLY A 20 2.17 -22.09 2.19
C GLY A 20 1.22 -22.88 1.26
N LEU A 21 -0.10 -22.78 1.47
CA LEU A 21 -1.13 -23.46 0.70
C LEU A 21 -1.44 -22.69 -0.60
N ALA A 22 -0.48 -22.72 -1.53
CA ALA A 22 -0.50 -21.89 -2.73
C ALA A 22 -1.66 -22.21 -3.69
N LYS A 23 -2.05 -23.47 -3.80
CA LYS A 23 -3.16 -23.90 -4.68
C LYS A 23 -4.51 -23.42 -4.12
N GLU A 24 -4.71 -23.60 -2.83
CA GLU A 24 -5.92 -23.20 -2.12
C GLU A 24 -6.06 -21.67 -2.17
N LEU A 25 -4.98 -20.93 -1.96
CA LEU A 25 -4.95 -19.49 -2.08
C LEU A 25 -5.29 -19.04 -3.52
N ALA A 26 -4.74 -19.68 -4.53
CA ALA A 26 -5.02 -19.37 -5.93
C ALA A 26 -6.51 -19.61 -6.28
N SER A 27 -7.07 -20.72 -5.81
CA SER A 27 -8.49 -21.03 -6.00
C SER A 27 -9.39 -20.02 -5.31
N LEU A 28 -9.05 -19.62 -4.10
CA LEU A 28 -9.79 -18.63 -3.34
C LEU A 28 -9.75 -17.26 -4.02
N ARG A 29 -8.57 -16.84 -4.53
CA ARG A 29 -8.44 -15.60 -5.32
C ARG A 29 -9.36 -15.61 -6.53
N ALA A 30 -9.36 -16.71 -7.30
CA ALA A 30 -10.20 -16.82 -8.48
C ALA A 30 -11.70 -16.75 -8.14
N ALA A 31 -12.10 -17.38 -7.03
CA ALA A 31 -13.49 -17.37 -6.58
C ALA A 31 -13.97 -15.99 -6.10
N TRP A 32 -13.09 -15.15 -5.59
CA TRP A 32 -13.44 -13.85 -4.98
C TRP A 32 -13.02 -12.64 -5.84
N ASP A 33 -12.52 -12.85 -7.04
CA ASP A 33 -12.02 -11.77 -7.90
C ASP A 33 -13.09 -10.70 -8.19
N ASP A 34 -14.27 -11.13 -8.60
CA ASP A 34 -15.36 -10.22 -8.94
C ASP A 34 -15.89 -9.44 -7.73
N GLU A 35 -15.99 -10.09 -6.56
CA GLU A 35 -16.43 -9.41 -5.32
C GLU A 35 -15.41 -8.37 -4.86
N VAL A 36 -14.12 -8.65 -4.94
CA VAL A 36 -13.08 -7.68 -4.61
C VAL A 36 -13.16 -6.47 -5.54
N GLU A 37 -13.29 -6.70 -6.86
CA GLU A 37 -13.43 -5.63 -7.84
C GLU A 37 -14.71 -4.79 -7.60
N ALA A 38 -15.83 -5.43 -7.33
CA ALA A 38 -17.09 -4.75 -7.04
C ALA A 38 -17.01 -3.95 -5.72
N ALA A 39 -16.46 -4.54 -4.66
CA ALA A 39 -16.30 -3.88 -3.37
C ALA A 39 -15.35 -2.66 -3.46
N ALA A 40 -14.30 -2.72 -4.26
CA ALA A 40 -13.38 -1.60 -4.48
C ALA A 40 -14.04 -0.40 -5.19
N ARG A 41 -15.18 -0.62 -5.84
CA ARG A 41 -15.98 0.42 -6.54
C ARG A 41 -17.27 0.77 -5.82
N HIS A 42 -17.49 0.26 -4.63
CA HIS A 42 -18.72 0.46 -3.87
C HIS A 42 -18.89 1.94 -3.48
N ALA A 43 -20.15 2.40 -3.36
CA ALA A 43 -20.43 3.78 -2.94
C ALA A 43 -19.97 4.08 -1.51
N ASP A 44 -20.09 3.11 -0.58
CA ASP A 44 -19.62 3.25 0.79
C ASP A 44 -18.09 3.09 0.87
N TYR A 45 -17.40 4.13 1.33
CA TYR A 45 -15.95 4.14 1.49
C TYR A 45 -15.44 3.04 2.45
N ARG A 46 -16.23 2.60 3.41
CA ARG A 46 -15.87 1.51 4.33
C ARG A 46 -15.76 0.18 3.61
N VAL A 47 -16.67 -0.06 2.67
CA VAL A 47 -16.61 -1.24 1.79
C VAL A 47 -15.40 -1.16 0.87
N ARG A 48 -15.14 0.00 0.27
CA ARG A 48 -13.94 0.21 -0.56
C ARG A 48 -12.65 -0.02 0.25
N SER A 49 -12.56 0.52 1.46
CA SER A 49 -11.39 0.31 2.34
C SER A 49 -11.16 -1.17 2.64
N GLN A 50 -12.22 -1.92 2.92
CA GLN A 50 -12.14 -3.36 3.16
C GLN A 50 -11.62 -4.11 1.92
N ALA A 51 -12.07 -3.74 0.73
CA ALA A 51 -11.59 -4.34 -0.51
C ALA A 51 -10.08 -4.15 -0.70
N TYR A 52 -9.55 -2.95 -0.45
CA TYR A 52 -8.12 -2.69 -0.56
C TYR A 52 -7.29 -3.44 0.49
N ARG A 53 -7.78 -3.56 1.72
CA ARG A 53 -7.15 -4.42 2.72
C ARG A 53 -7.14 -5.89 2.30
N ALA A 54 -8.23 -6.35 1.70
CA ALA A 54 -8.35 -7.71 1.19
C ALA A 54 -7.31 -8.01 0.07
N LEU A 55 -6.94 -7.03 -0.75
CA LEU A 55 -5.90 -7.22 -1.77
C LEU A 55 -4.59 -7.75 -1.18
N ALA A 56 -4.16 -7.21 -0.05
CA ALA A 56 -2.95 -7.69 0.63
C ALA A 56 -3.14 -9.11 1.18
N GLN A 57 -4.27 -9.39 1.80
CA GLN A 57 -4.59 -10.69 2.40
C GLN A 57 -4.67 -11.80 1.35
N PHE A 58 -5.27 -11.51 0.19
CA PHE A 58 -5.31 -12.42 -0.96
C PHE A 58 -4.00 -12.50 -1.73
N ARG A 59 -3.01 -11.67 -1.44
CA ARG A 59 -1.76 -11.56 -2.21
C ARG A 59 -2.00 -11.22 -3.69
N TYR A 60 -2.91 -10.30 -3.97
CA TYR A 60 -3.28 -9.84 -5.32
C TYR A 60 -2.27 -8.82 -5.89
N ARG A 61 -1.04 -9.24 -6.10
CA ARG A 61 0.03 -8.37 -6.61
C ARG A 61 -0.23 -7.85 -8.04
N GLN A 62 -1.03 -8.56 -8.82
CA GLN A 62 -1.32 -8.23 -10.22
C GLN A 62 -2.32 -7.08 -10.38
N LYS A 63 -3.10 -6.74 -9.35
CA LYS A 63 -4.17 -5.74 -9.43
C LYS A 63 -3.66 -4.30 -9.26
N LEU A 64 -2.65 -3.93 -10.07
CA LEU A 64 -1.99 -2.62 -9.99
C LEU A 64 -2.93 -1.47 -10.36
N GLU A 65 -3.82 -1.65 -11.34
CA GLU A 65 -4.78 -0.62 -11.72
C GLU A 65 -5.83 -0.38 -10.63
N LEU A 66 -6.22 -1.44 -9.93
CA LEU A 66 -7.12 -1.31 -8.79
C LEU A 66 -6.43 -0.55 -7.65
N LEU A 67 -5.16 -0.87 -7.35
CA LEU A 67 -4.37 -0.12 -6.37
C LEU A 67 -4.24 1.36 -6.74
N ARG A 68 -3.97 1.68 -8.01
CA ARG A 68 -3.91 3.06 -8.49
C ARG A 68 -5.20 3.81 -8.21
N ARG A 69 -6.34 3.19 -8.49
CA ARG A 69 -7.65 3.74 -8.17
C ARG A 69 -7.81 4.03 -6.69
N GLY A 70 -7.38 3.13 -5.83
CA GLY A 70 -7.45 3.30 -4.37
C GLY A 70 -6.54 4.42 -3.85
N LEU A 71 -5.37 4.56 -4.43
CA LEU A 71 -4.42 5.65 -4.09
C LEU A 71 -4.97 7.04 -4.46
N ASP A 72 -5.88 7.11 -5.43
CA ASP A 72 -6.52 8.35 -5.89
C ASP A 72 -7.96 8.50 -5.37
N ASP A 73 -8.37 7.71 -4.41
CA ASP A 73 -9.74 7.76 -3.85
C ASP A 73 -9.99 9.07 -3.09
N GLU A 74 -11.21 9.56 -3.15
CA GLU A 74 -11.63 10.77 -2.41
C GLU A 74 -11.54 10.60 -0.89
N SER A 75 -11.72 9.36 -0.39
CA SER A 75 -11.65 9.06 1.04
C SER A 75 -10.21 8.82 1.50
N PRO A 76 -9.73 9.55 2.52
CA PRO A 76 -8.40 9.28 3.09
C PRO A 76 -8.30 7.87 3.70
N GLY A 77 -9.39 7.32 4.22
CA GLY A 77 -9.43 5.94 4.72
C GLY A 77 -9.19 4.91 3.62
N VAL A 78 -9.71 5.13 2.43
CA VAL A 78 -9.47 4.27 1.26
C VAL A 78 -8.03 4.44 0.76
N ARG A 79 -7.55 5.68 0.61
CA ARG A 79 -6.15 5.92 0.22
C ARG A 79 -5.17 5.23 1.18
N GLY A 80 -5.41 5.35 2.48
CA GLY A 80 -4.61 4.68 3.52
C GLY A 80 -4.65 3.15 3.40
N SER A 81 -5.81 2.57 3.16
CA SER A 81 -5.96 1.12 2.97
C SER A 81 -5.23 0.63 1.72
N ALA A 82 -5.29 1.38 0.63
CA ALA A 82 -4.54 1.08 -0.60
C ALA A 82 -3.02 1.17 -0.38
N LEU A 83 -2.55 2.15 0.38
CA LEU A 83 -1.13 2.27 0.75
C LEU A 83 -0.65 1.12 1.63
N ILE A 84 -1.44 0.70 2.60
CA ILE A 84 -1.13 -0.46 3.44
C ILE A 84 -1.03 -1.72 2.58
N ALA A 85 -1.94 -1.89 1.62
CA ALA A 85 -1.91 -3.02 0.69
C ALA A 85 -0.66 -2.97 -0.20
N LEU A 86 -0.34 -1.82 -0.78
CA LEU A 86 0.86 -1.65 -1.62
C LEU A 86 2.14 -1.93 -0.82
N GLU A 87 2.24 -1.44 0.40
CA GLU A 87 3.39 -1.71 1.26
C GLU A 87 3.56 -3.22 1.49
N ALA A 88 2.51 -3.91 1.87
CA ALA A 88 2.56 -5.35 2.14
C ALA A 88 2.90 -6.17 0.88
N LEU A 89 2.33 -5.82 -0.27
CA LEU A 89 2.54 -6.54 -1.52
C LEU A 89 3.90 -6.28 -2.17
N SER A 90 4.55 -5.16 -1.86
CA SER A 90 5.78 -4.70 -2.52
C SER A 90 7.07 -4.97 -1.76
N ARG A 91 7.02 -5.61 -0.60
CA ARG A 91 8.21 -5.80 0.26
C ARG A 91 9.40 -6.43 -0.45
N ASP A 92 9.14 -7.39 -1.33
CA ASP A 92 10.17 -8.07 -2.12
C ASP A 92 10.09 -7.73 -3.62
N HIS A 93 9.36 -6.65 -3.95
CA HIS A 93 9.06 -6.27 -5.33
C HIS A 93 9.19 -4.75 -5.54
N PRO A 94 10.43 -4.20 -5.54
CA PRO A 94 10.63 -2.76 -5.66
C PRO A 94 10.05 -2.16 -6.95
N GLY A 95 9.97 -2.93 -8.02
CA GLY A 95 9.33 -2.51 -9.27
C GLY A 95 7.86 -2.14 -9.13
N ASP A 96 7.14 -2.75 -8.19
CA ASP A 96 5.74 -2.42 -7.94
C ASP A 96 5.58 -1.04 -7.30
N VAL A 97 6.49 -0.65 -6.40
CA VAL A 97 6.56 0.72 -5.86
C VAL A 97 7.01 1.71 -6.93
N ASN A 98 7.99 1.34 -7.73
CA ASN A 98 8.53 2.21 -8.77
C ASN A 98 7.48 2.66 -9.79
N LYS A 99 6.49 1.81 -10.08
CA LYS A 99 5.35 2.14 -10.96
C LYS A 99 4.46 3.26 -10.41
N PHE A 100 4.43 3.43 -9.09
CA PHE A 100 3.63 4.46 -8.40
C PHE A 100 4.48 5.61 -7.84
N ARG A 101 5.77 5.66 -8.13
CA ARG A 101 6.70 6.59 -7.48
C ARG A 101 6.24 8.04 -7.53
N SER A 102 5.87 8.55 -8.71
CA SER A 102 5.43 9.94 -8.85
C SER A 102 4.19 10.23 -7.99
N LEU A 103 3.23 9.32 -7.97
CA LEU A 103 2.02 9.44 -7.15
C LEU A 103 2.36 9.38 -5.66
N LEU A 104 3.24 8.47 -5.26
CA LEU A 104 3.68 8.36 -3.86
C LEU A 104 4.46 9.60 -3.40
N HIS A 105 5.28 10.20 -4.26
CA HIS A 105 5.94 11.48 -3.98
C HIS A 105 4.92 12.59 -3.73
N GLU A 106 3.90 12.70 -4.59
CA GLU A 106 2.84 13.70 -4.45
C GLU A 106 2.06 13.49 -3.14
N MET A 107 1.66 12.26 -2.85
CA MET A 107 0.95 11.91 -1.62
C MET A 107 1.80 12.20 -0.37
N ALA A 108 3.07 11.83 -0.38
CA ALA A 108 3.99 12.09 0.73
C ALA A 108 4.16 13.59 1.01
N ALA A 109 4.24 14.40 -0.05
CA ALA A 109 4.47 15.84 0.06
C ALA A 109 3.20 16.63 0.36
N ARG A 110 2.04 16.23 -0.16
CA ARG A 110 0.88 17.11 -0.28
C ARG A 110 -0.47 16.54 0.12
N ASP A 111 -0.59 15.26 0.46
CA ASP A 111 -1.89 14.74 0.87
C ASP A 111 -2.41 15.52 2.08
N ALA A 112 -3.69 15.89 2.05
CA ALA A 112 -4.31 16.65 3.12
C ALA A 112 -4.36 15.89 4.45
N ASN A 113 -4.30 14.56 4.40
CA ASN A 113 -4.34 13.70 5.58
C ASN A 113 -2.93 13.28 5.99
N VAL A 114 -2.54 13.63 7.21
CA VAL A 114 -1.20 13.34 7.78
C VAL A 114 -0.89 11.84 7.81
N ALA A 115 -1.87 11.01 8.16
CA ALA A 115 -1.67 9.56 8.19
C ALA A 115 -1.43 8.98 6.79
N VAL A 116 -2.13 9.48 5.77
CA VAL A 116 -1.90 9.12 4.36
C VAL A 116 -0.50 9.53 3.91
N ARG A 117 -0.06 10.75 4.23
CA ARG A 117 1.31 11.19 3.94
C ARG A 117 2.35 10.23 4.52
N ARG A 118 2.17 9.86 5.77
CA ARG A 118 3.06 8.94 6.48
C ARG A 118 3.11 7.55 5.82
N LEU A 119 1.95 7.01 5.45
CA LEU A 119 1.86 5.71 4.78
C LEU A 119 2.50 5.73 3.38
N ALA A 120 2.36 6.82 2.63
CA ALA A 120 3.04 6.98 1.34
C ALA A 120 4.56 6.95 1.49
N ILE A 121 5.10 7.63 2.51
CA ILE A 121 6.53 7.59 2.84
C ILE A 121 6.97 6.16 3.17
N VAL A 122 6.19 5.44 3.97
CA VAL A 122 6.48 4.04 4.32
C VAL A 122 6.52 3.14 3.08
N CYS A 123 5.62 3.34 2.11
CA CYS A 123 5.65 2.59 0.85
C CYS A 123 6.95 2.81 0.07
N LEU A 124 7.49 4.03 0.07
CA LEU A 124 8.71 4.37 -0.67
C LEU A 124 9.94 3.58 -0.20
N LYS A 125 9.96 3.08 1.03
CA LYS A 125 11.06 2.24 1.54
C LYS A 125 11.25 0.95 0.74
N ASN A 126 10.18 0.43 0.14
CA ASN A 126 10.21 -0.82 -0.63
C ASN A 126 10.64 -0.61 -2.10
N GLY A 127 10.71 0.63 -2.55
CA GLY A 127 11.14 0.97 -3.90
C GLY A 127 12.66 0.99 -4.07
N THR A 128 13.09 1.22 -5.31
CA THR A 128 14.51 1.45 -5.61
C THR A 128 14.99 2.75 -4.95
N PRO A 129 16.14 2.75 -4.26
CA PRO A 129 16.66 3.95 -3.61
C PRO A 129 17.23 4.94 -4.64
N LEU A 130 16.38 5.79 -5.19
CA LEU A 130 16.78 6.82 -6.16
C LEU A 130 17.08 8.16 -5.47
N PRO A 131 18.02 8.95 -6.02
CA PRO A 131 18.40 10.25 -5.45
C PRO A 131 17.22 11.20 -5.27
N ASP A 132 16.27 11.23 -6.21
CA ASP A 132 15.10 12.12 -6.13
C ASP A 132 14.18 11.75 -4.95
N THR A 133 13.95 10.46 -4.73
CA THR A 133 13.18 10.00 -3.57
C THR A 133 13.88 10.36 -2.26
N ILE A 134 15.18 10.14 -2.17
CA ILE A 134 15.97 10.46 -0.98
C ILE A 134 15.92 11.97 -0.69
N ARG A 135 16.12 12.83 -1.70
CA ARG A 135 16.04 14.28 -1.56
C ARG A 135 14.67 14.75 -1.09
N LEU A 136 13.60 14.19 -1.64
CA LEU A 136 12.24 14.50 -1.20
C LEU A 136 12.06 14.19 0.29
N LEU A 137 12.45 13.01 0.71
CA LEU A 137 12.30 12.57 2.10
C LEU A 137 13.19 13.38 3.07
N GLU A 138 14.40 13.70 2.67
CA GLU A 138 15.29 14.57 3.46
C GLU A 138 14.71 15.98 3.59
N GLY A 139 14.10 16.51 2.52
CA GLY A 139 13.41 17.79 2.55
C GLY A 139 12.22 17.81 3.51
N ILE A 140 11.41 16.75 3.50
CA ILE A 140 10.29 16.59 4.45
C ILE A 140 10.83 16.48 5.88
N ALA A 141 11.85 15.66 6.11
CA ALA A 141 12.45 15.46 7.43
C ALA A 141 13.06 16.74 8.03
N GLY A 142 13.57 17.61 7.17
CA GLY A 142 14.19 18.89 7.57
C GLY A 142 13.22 20.08 7.68
N ASN A 143 11.96 19.92 7.31
CA ASN A 143 10.97 21.00 7.39
C ASN A 143 10.36 21.10 8.80
N ASP A 144 10.84 22.03 9.61
CA ASP A 144 10.39 22.19 11.00
C ASP A 144 8.92 22.60 11.15
N GLU A 145 8.29 23.09 10.10
CA GLU A 145 6.87 23.44 10.08
C GLU A 145 5.95 22.25 9.78
N ASP A 146 6.51 21.12 9.34
CA ASP A 146 5.74 19.93 9.01
C ASP A 146 5.40 19.10 10.27
N ASP A 147 4.43 18.21 10.13
CA ASP A 147 4.01 17.29 11.20
C ASP A 147 5.19 16.46 11.73
N ALA A 148 5.30 16.35 13.06
CA ALA A 148 6.42 15.67 13.72
C ALA A 148 6.53 14.17 13.34
N GLU A 149 5.40 13.47 13.21
CA GLU A 149 5.38 12.06 12.83
C GLU A 149 5.76 11.85 11.36
N VAL A 150 5.29 12.73 10.48
CA VAL A 150 5.67 12.74 9.07
C VAL A 150 7.17 12.96 8.92
N ARG A 151 7.73 13.96 9.62
CA ARG A 151 9.18 14.24 9.62
C ARG A 151 10.00 13.06 10.11
N ARG A 152 9.57 12.44 11.20
CA ARG A 152 10.26 11.27 11.79
C ARG A 152 10.25 10.09 10.84
N THR A 153 9.11 9.80 10.23
CA THR A 153 8.96 8.72 9.25
C THR A 153 9.82 8.99 8.02
N ALA A 154 9.82 10.20 7.50
CA ALA A 154 10.65 10.60 6.36
C ALA A 154 12.14 10.44 6.65
N ARG A 155 12.60 10.85 7.83
CA ARG A 155 14.00 10.69 8.26
C ARG A 155 14.41 9.22 8.33
N SER A 156 13.56 8.38 8.91
CA SER A 156 13.81 6.94 9.03
C SER A 156 13.92 6.27 7.67
N VAL A 157 12.99 6.54 6.76
CA VAL A 157 12.99 5.96 5.41
C VAL A 157 14.14 6.50 4.57
N ALA A 158 14.44 7.79 4.63
CA ALA A 158 15.59 8.38 3.94
C ALA A 158 16.91 7.69 4.37
N THR A 159 17.12 7.52 5.66
CA THR A 159 18.29 6.84 6.22
C THR A 159 18.42 5.41 5.68
N LEU A 160 17.31 4.67 5.65
CA LEU A 160 17.28 3.31 5.11
C LEU A 160 17.63 3.28 3.62
N LEU A 161 17.06 4.17 2.82
CA LEU A 161 17.32 4.25 1.38
C LEU A 161 18.77 4.66 1.08
N VAL A 162 19.32 5.60 1.82
CA VAL A 162 20.75 5.99 1.71
C VAL A 162 21.67 4.79 1.99
N LYS A 163 21.40 4.06 3.06
CA LYS A 163 22.16 2.85 3.40
C LYS A 163 22.10 1.81 2.27
N ARG A 164 20.93 1.58 1.72
CA ARG A 164 20.73 0.62 0.61
C ARG A 164 21.39 1.07 -0.69
N SER A 165 21.44 2.37 -0.96
CA SER A 165 22.10 2.90 -2.16
C SER A 165 23.63 2.74 -2.13
N ARG A 166 24.23 2.66 -0.93
CA ARG A 166 25.66 2.48 -0.73
C ARG A 166 26.11 1.01 -0.71
N ALA A 167 25.16 0.09 -0.56
CA ALA A 167 25.45 -1.35 -0.49
C ALA A 167 25.60 -2.05 -1.84
N LYS A 168 25.64 -1.30 -2.97
CA LYS A 168 25.81 -1.81 -4.34
C LYS A 168 27.24 -1.69 -4.82
#